data_8c421e9dd174b0bec6ea55e35f4a0d11
#
_entry.id   8c421e9dd174b0bec6ea55e35f4a0d11
#
_cell.length_a   1.000
_cell.length_b   1.000
_cell.length_c   1.000
_cell.angle_alpha   90.00
_cell.angle_beta   90.00
_cell.angle_gamma   90.00
#
_symmetry.space_group_name_H-M   'P 1'
#
loop_
_entity.id
_entity.type
_entity.pdbx_description
1 polymer ?
#
loop_
_entity_poly.entity_id
_entity_poly.type
_entity_poly.pdbx_seq_one_letter_code
_entity_poly.pdbx_strand_id
1 'polypeptide(L)'
;MASSVAAYVADLRSLARSVAGPDERALAIGAPLIAVGRLFFGLALIGLGAEHFVYRQFVIGRAPAWPAGLPGELPWAYGWGVVVVLAGLAVLTRRWGRAAMLGLGILVFFWALLRHIPVVMADSLIGGNWTSAGKALVFFGGSLAIAATFPPLQRATPGGWRRFANETDGFVSLGQYCLAAFLILCGMQHFKFLAFVATLVPAWFPGNAVLWSQFAGVLLLTFGVGLLFARTAELAALLTGLMIFSWFWIVHLPRVRTSVSDGIALFEALAFSGIAFALAGALVQRKRREGGLPW
;
A
#
# COMPACT_ATOMS: atom_id res chain seq x y z
N MET A 1 -20.68 -41.04 18.39
CA MET A 1 -20.76 -41.01 16.92
C MET A 1 -20.35 -39.68 16.33
N ALA A 2 -20.77 -38.51 16.86
CA ALA A 2 -20.42 -37.20 16.31
C ALA A 2 -18.89 -36.83 16.39
N SER A 3 -18.17 -37.32 17.41
CA SER A 3 -16.71 -37.06 17.57
C SER A 3 -15.86 -37.81 16.54
N SER A 4 -16.31 -38.99 16.06
CA SER A 4 -15.56 -39.76 15.07
C SER A 4 -15.68 -39.20 13.65
N VAL A 5 -16.82 -38.56 13.33
CA VAL A 5 -17.03 -37.90 12.04
C VAL A 5 -16.22 -36.62 11.94
N ALA A 6 -16.15 -35.85 13.03
CA ALA A 6 -15.33 -34.63 13.06
C ALA A 6 -13.83 -34.93 12.94
N ALA A 7 -13.35 -36.01 13.59
CA ALA A 7 -11.97 -36.46 13.47
C ALA A 7 -11.66 -36.96 12.05
N TYR A 8 -12.57 -37.72 11.44
CA TYR A 8 -12.41 -38.19 10.06
C TYR A 8 -12.41 -37.06 9.04
N VAL A 9 -13.29 -36.06 9.20
CA VAL A 9 -13.30 -34.84 8.35
C VAL A 9 -12.03 -34.01 8.52
N ALA A 10 -11.49 -33.92 9.75
CA ALA A 10 -10.22 -33.23 10.02
C ALA A 10 -9.04 -33.99 9.35
N ASP A 11 -9.07 -35.31 9.40
CA ASP A 11 -8.03 -36.16 8.78
C ASP A 11 -8.11 -36.13 7.25
N LEU A 12 -9.30 -36.12 6.66
CA LEU A 12 -9.49 -35.90 5.22
C LEU A 12 -9.04 -34.53 4.76
N ARG A 13 -9.25 -33.49 5.58
CA ARG A 13 -8.74 -32.13 5.30
C ARG A 13 -7.22 -32.04 5.44
N SER A 14 -6.61 -32.82 6.32
CA SER A 14 -5.15 -32.91 6.48
C SER A 14 -4.52 -33.66 5.32
N LEU A 15 -5.12 -34.77 4.89
CA LEU A 15 -4.74 -35.57 3.72
C LEU A 15 -4.93 -34.75 2.42
N ALA A 16 -6.03 -34.05 2.26
CA ALA A 16 -6.24 -33.16 1.12
C ALA A 16 -5.20 -32.03 1.07
N ARG A 17 -4.78 -31.50 2.23
CA ARG A 17 -3.68 -30.53 2.31
C ARG A 17 -2.29 -31.12 2.05
N SER A 18 -2.07 -32.38 2.37
CA SER A 18 -0.79 -33.08 2.11
C SER A 18 -0.67 -33.52 0.64
N VAL A 19 -1.80 -33.78 -0.02
CA VAL A 19 -1.90 -34.14 -1.46
C VAL A 19 -2.01 -32.89 -2.35
N ALA A 20 -2.35 -31.71 -1.77
CA ALA A 20 -2.37 -30.46 -2.51
C ALA A 20 -0.97 -30.21 -3.11
N GLY A 21 -0.93 -30.21 -4.43
CA GLY A 21 0.30 -29.93 -5.18
C GLY A 21 0.85 -28.55 -4.82
N PRO A 22 2.12 -28.30 -5.14
CA PRO A 22 2.73 -27.00 -4.88
C PRO A 22 1.89 -25.83 -5.39
N ASP A 23 1.19 -25.94 -6.49
CA ASP A 23 0.33 -24.89 -7.07
C ASP A 23 -0.91 -24.57 -6.22
N GLU A 24 -1.55 -25.60 -5.63
CA GLU A 24 -2.70 -25.39 -4.75
C GLU A 24 -2.33 -24.69 -3.44
N ARG A 25 -1.13 -24.96 -2.89
CA ARG A 25 -0.65 -24.30 -1.66
C ARG A 25 -0.36 -22.80 -1.89
N ALA A 26 0.16 -22.44 -3.06
CA ALA A 26 0.42 -21.03 -3.37
C ALA A 26 -0.86 -20.25 -3.67
N LEU A 27 -1.83 -20.87 -4.33
CA LEU A 27 -3.17 -20.30 -4.47
C LEU A 27 -3.81 -20.13 -3.09
N ALA A 28 -3.58 -21.09 -2.17
CA ALA A 28 -4.08 -21.03 -0.81
C ALA A 28 -3.49 -19.87 0.03
N ILE A 29 -2.27 -19.41 -0.27
CA ILE A 29 -1.60 -18.31 0.45
C ILE A 29 -1.72 -16.98 -0.31
N GLY A 30 -1.46 -16.97 -1.61
CA GLY A 30 -1.43 -15.76 -2.42
C GLY A 30 -2.80 -15.08 -2.56
N ALA A 31 -3.86 -15.86 -2.77
CA ALA A 31 -5.20 -15.30 -2.96
C ALA A 31 -5.76 -14.61 -1.71
N PRO A 32 -5.64 -15.15 -0.48
CA PRO A 32 -6.03 -14.43 0.74
C PRO A 32 -5.26 -13.15 0.95
N LEU A 33 -3.94 -13.12 0.71
CA LEU A 33 -3.13 -11.92 0.84
C LEU A 33 -3.58 -10.82 -0.13
N ILE A 34 -3.86 -11.17 -1.38
CA ILE A 34 -4.43 -10.24 -2.36
C ILE A 34 -5.80 -9.74 -1.89
N ALA A 35 -6.65 -10.60 -1.35
CA ALA A 35 -7.98 -10.22 -0.89
C ALA A 35 -7.91 -9.24 0.29
N VAL A 36 -7.06 -9.52 1.29
CA VAL A 36 -6.80 -8.62 2.43
C VAL A 36 -6.20 -7.31 1.95
N GLY A 37 -5.22 -7.37 1.04
CA GLY A 37 -4.59 -6.19 0.48
C GLY A 37 -5.58 -5.27 -0.23
N ARG A 38 -6.47 -5.84 -1.06
CA ARG A 38 -7.55 -5.08 -1.71
C ARG A 38 -8.54 -4.49 -0.71
N LEU A 39 -8.92 -5.26 0.31
CA LEU A 39 -9.83 -4.79 1.36
C LEU A 39 -9.23 -3.57 2.07
N PHE A 40 -8.01 -3.67 2.54
CA PHE A 40 -7.35 -2.57 3.27
C PHE A 40 -7.16 -1.35 2.38
N PHE A 41 -6.69 -1.54 1.15
CA PHE A 41 -6.50 -0.44 0.21
C PHE A 41 -7.82 0.23 -0.16
N GLY A 42 -8.87 -0.54 -0.44
CA GLY A 42 -10.19 -0.02 -0.76
C GLY A 42 -10.81 0.79 0.39
N LEU A 43 -10.74 0.26 1.63
CA LEU A 43 -11.20 0.99 2.82
C LEU A 43 -10.37 2.26 3.07
N ALA A 44 -9.06 2.18 2.90
CA ALA A 44 -8.19 3.34 3.04
C ALA A 44 -8.51 4.44 2.03
N LEU A 45 -8.74 4.08 0.76
CA LEU A 45 -9.16 5.05 -0.26
C LEU A 45 -10.49 5.72 0.08
N ILE A 46 -11.46 4.96 0.59
CA ILE A 46 -12.75 5.54 1.03
C ILE A 46 -12.51 6.53 2.17
N GLY A 47 -11.69 6.17 3.17
CA GLY A 47 -11.33 7.06 4.27
C GLY A 47 -10.62 8.32 3.81
N LEU A 48 -9.53 8.18 3.04
CA LEU A 48 -8.79 9.31 2.47
C LEU A 48 -9.67 10.21 1.60
N GLY A 49 -10.55 9.62 0.80
CA GLY A 49 -11.50 10.38 -0.01
C GLY A 49 -12.51 11.16 0.85
N ALA A 50 -13.03 10.54 1.92
CA ALA A 50 -13.94 11.18 2.87
C ALA A 50 -13.29 12.36 3.61
N GLU A 51 -12.01 12.25 3.94
CA GLU A 51 -11.26 13.32 4.61
C GLU A 51 -11.18 14.61 3.82
N HIS A 52 -11.21 14.56 2.47
CA HIS A 52 -11.27 15.76 1.64
C HIS A 52 -12.54 16.60 1.94
N PHE A 53 -13.64 15.96 2.27
CA PHE A 53 -14.88 16.64 2.66
C PHE A 53 -14.84 17.12 4.11
N VAL A 54 -14.26 16.31 5.01
CA VAL A 54 -14.15 16.62 6.44
C VAL A 54 -13.22 17.81 6.65
N TYR A 55 -12.04 17.77 6.04
CA TYR A 55 -11.01 18.79 6.24
C TYR A 55 -11.09 19.94 5.22
N ARG A 56 -11.92 19.80 4.19
CA ARG A 56 -12.17 20.83 3.16
C ARG A 56 -10.91 21.29 2.44
N GLN A 57 -9.98 20.35 2.20
CA GLN A 57 -8.70 20.57 1.53
C GLN A 57 -8.18 19.27 0.91
N PHE A 58 -7.10 19.34 0.12
CA PHE A 58 -6.41 18.15 -0.35
C PHE A 58 -5.68 17.45 0.79
N VAL A 59 -5.90 16.14 0.95
CA VAL A 59 -5.37 15.33 2.06
C VAL A 59 -4.35 14.27 1.63
N ILE A 60 -4.42 13.77 0.41
CA ILE A 60 -3.58 12.65 -0.04
C ILE A 60 -2.12 13.05 -0.08
N GLY A 61 -1.29 12.26 0.61
CA GLY A 61 0.16 12.41 0.63
C GLY A 61 0.62 13.72 1.24
N ARG A 62 -0.21 14.37 2.07
CA ARG A 62 0.04 15.73 2.55
C ARG A 62 0.44 16.61 1.38
N ALA A 63 -0.45 16.66 0.40
CA ALA A 63 -0.22 17.41 -0.84
C ALA A 63 0.40 18.78 -0.52
N PRO A 64 1.35 19.23 -1.35
CA PRO A 64 1.86 20.60 -1.23
C PRO A 64 0.71 21.58 -1.20
N ALA A 65 0.85 22.67 -0.47
CA ALA A 65 -0.16 23.71 -0.38
C ALA A 65 -0.69 24.09 -1.76
N TRP A 66 -1.98 24.37 -1.86
CA TRP A 66 -2.58 24.85 -3.09
C TRP A 66 -1.85 26.14 -3.56
N PRO A 67 -1.54 26.28 -4.85
CA PRO A 67 -0.81 27.45 -5.30
C PRO A 67 -1.56 28.75 -4.96
N ALA A 68 -0.87 29.69 -4.33
CA ALA A 68 -1.43 30.99 -4.00
C ALA A 68 -1.95 31.69 -5.27
N GLY A 69 -3.15 32.25 -5.21
CA GLY A 69 -3.80 32.93 -6.33
C GLY A 69 -4.51 32.04 -7.35
N LEU A 70 -4.41 30.72 -7.25
CA LEU A 70 -5.19 29.81 -8.08
C LEU A 70 -6.57 29.61 -7.46
N PRO A 71 -7.69 29.99 -8.13
CA PRO A 71 -9.02 29.82 -7.58
C PRO A 71 -9.45 28.34 -7.59
N GLY A 72 -10.42 28.00 -6.75
CA GLY A 72 -11.12 26.73 -6.84
C GLY A 72 -10.54 25.57 -6.06
N GLU A 73 -9.69 25.82 -5.05
CA GLU A 73 -9.14 24.76 -4.20
C GLU A 73 -10.22 23.79 -3.69
N LEU A 74 -11.28 24.31 -3.10
CA LEU A 74 -12.32 23.48 -2.48
C LEU A 74 -13.10 22.60 -3.49
N PRO A 75 -13.60 23.09 -4.63
CA PRO A 75 -14.20 22.25 -5.66
C PRO A 75 -13.26 21.17 -6.18
N TRP A 76 -11.97 21.49 -6.37
CA TRP A 76 -10.97 20.52 -6.81
C TRP A 76 -10.69 19.44 -5.73
N ALA A 77 -10.59 19.85 -4.46
CA ALA A 77 -10.43 18.92 -3.34
C ALA A 77 -11.63 17.97 -3.24
N TYR A 78 -12.86 18.49 -3.35
CA TYR A 78 -14.06 17.65 -3.32
C TYR A 78 -14.16 16.73 -4.53
N GLY A 79 -13.87 17.23 -5.73
CA GLY A 79 -13.81 16.40 -6.95
C GLY A 79 -12.82 15.25 -6.81
N TRP A 80 -11.64 15.54 -6.25
CA TRP A 80 -10.62 14.51 -5.97
C TRP A 80 -11.11 13.53 -4.91
N GLY A 81 -11.72 14.00 -3.84
CA GLY A 81 -12.34 13.16 -2.81
C GLY A 81 -13.34 12.16 -3.38
N VAL A 82 -14.24 12.62 -4.29
CA VAL A 82 -15.18 11.74 -5.02
C VAL A 82 -14.42 10.67 -5.82
N VAL A 83 -13.41 11.06 -6.60
CA VAL A 83 -12.63 10.13 -7.41
C VAL A 83 -12.01 9.04 -6.55
N VAL A 84 -11.43 9.42 -5.40
CA VAL A 84 -10.75 8.48 -4.49
C VAL A 84 -11.75 7.54 -3.81
N VAL A 85 -12.92 8.04 -3.37
CA VAL A 85 -14.01 7.20 -2.82
C VAL A 85 -14.48 6.19 -3.85
N LEU A 86 -14.78 6.64 -5.08
CA LEU A 86 -15.23 5.75 -6.14
C LEU A 86 -14.20 4.71 -6.52
N ALA A 87 -12.91 5.06 -6.51
CA ALA A 87 -11.82 4.12 -6.72
C ALA A 87 -11.79 3.05 -5.61
N GLY A 88 -11.96 3.43 -4.35
CA GLY A 88 -12.05 2.51 -3.22
C GLY A 88 -13.25 1.55 -3.34
N LEU A 89 -14.42 2.06 -3.67
CA LEU A 89 -15.62 1.25 -3.91
C LEU A 89 -15.43 0.28 -5.08
N ALA A 90 -14.77 0.70 -6.16
CA ALA A 90 -14.48 -0.15 -7.31
C ALA A 90 -13.57 -1.34 -6.94
N VAL A 91 -12.59 -1.12 -6.05
CA VAL A 91 -11.72 -2.18 -5.52
C VAL A 91 -12.52 -3.17 -4.67
N LEU A 92 -13.36 -2.69 -3.76
CA LEU A 92 -14.13 -3.53 -2.84
C LEU A 92 -15.20 -4.36 -3.54
N THR A 93 -15.91 -3.76 -4.48
CA THR A 93 -16.96 -4.44 -5.26
C THR A 93 -16.39 -5.35 -6.35
N ARG A 94 -15.08 -5.29 -6.59
CA ARG A 94 -14.37 -5.98 -7.68
C ARG A 94 -14.88 -5.62 -9.09
N ARG A 95 -15.86 -4.75 -9.17
CA ARG A 95 -16.42 -4.24 -10.41
C ARG A 95 -15.58 -3.03 -10.82
N TRP A 96 -15.01 -3.03 -11.99
CA TRP A 96 -14.14 -1.97 -12.49
C TRP A 96 -12.79 -1.81 -11.76
N GLY A 97 -12.44 -2.70 -10.80
CA GLY A 97 -11.27 -2.55 -9.96
C GLY A 97 -9.97 -2.31 -10.75
N ARG A 98 -9.75 -3.07 -11.84
CA ARG A 98 -8.55 -2.85 -12.70
C ARG A 98 -8.54 -1.47 -13.34
N ALA A 99 -9.64 -1.07 -13.97
CA ALA A 99 -9.74 0.24 -14.65
C ALA A 99 -9.60 1.41 -13.65
N ALA A 100 -10.27 1.31 -12.50
CA ALA A 100 -10.19 2.33 -11.45
C ALA A 100 -8.77 2.47 -10.90
N MET A 101 -8.06 1.37 -10.68
CA MET A 101 -6.69 1.39 -10.17
C MET A 101 -5.70 1.90 -11.21
N LEU A 102 -5.86 1.56 -12.48
CA LEU A 102 -5.07 2.17 -13.56
C LEU A 102 -5.30 3.68 -13.63
N GLY A 103 -6.56 4.11 -13.61
CA GLY A 103 -6.90 5.53 -13.64
C GLY A 103 -6.33 6.27 -12.43
N LEU A 104 -6.50 5.74 -11.22
CA LEU A 104 -5.94 6.32 -10.00
C LEU A 104 -4.41 6.41 -10.07
N GLY A 105 -3.74 5.34 -10.48
CA GLY A 105 -2.28 5.35 -10.62
C GLY A 105 -1.80 6.43 -11.59
N ILE A 106 -2.41 6.56 -12.76
CA ILE A 106 -2.08 7.60 -13.75
C ILE A 106 -2.31 9.00 -13.16
N LEU A 107 -3.45 9.23 -12.50
CA LEU A 107 -3.75 10.53 -11.89
C LEU A 107 -2.75 10.89 -10.79
N VAL A 108 -2.39 9.93 -9.92
CA VAL A 108 -1.39 10.15 -8.86
C VAL A 108 -0.01 10.39 -9.46
N PHE A 109 0.36 9.72 -10.56
CA PHE A 109 1.62 9.97 -11.26
C PHE A 109 1.72 11.43 -11.73
N PHE A 110 0.70 11.92 -12.43
CA PHE A 110 0.68 13.32 -12.88
C PHE A 110 0.63 14.30 -11.69
N TRP A 111 -0.10 13.96 -10.63
CA TRP A 111 -0.09 14.74 -9.39
C TRP A 111 1.31 14.82 -8.78
N ALA A 112 2.03 13.71 -8.72
CA ALA A 112 3.41 13.67 -8.24
C ALA A 112 4.33 14.55 -9.08
N LEU A 113 4.24 14.45 -10.41
CA LEU A 113 5.04 15.27 -11.33
C LEU A 113 4.77 16.77 -11.19
N LEU A 114 3.49 17.16 -11.10
CA LEU A 114 3.10 18.56 -11.13
C LEU A 114 3.17 19.26 -9.77
N ARG A 115 3.10 18.49 -8.68
CA ARG A 115 2.99 19.05 -7.33
C ARG A 115 4.16 18.63 -6.43
N HIS A 116 4.50 17.37 -6.34
CA HIS A 116 5.52 16.90 -5.39
C HIS A 116 6.94 17.13 -5.90
N ILE A 117 7.23 16.85 -7.18
CA ILE A 117 8.58 17.05 -7.72
C ILE A 117 9.01 18.50 -7.66
N PRO A 118 8.21 19.52 -8.10
CA PRO A 118 8.61 20.92 -7.98
C PRO A 118 8.88 21.35 -6.53
N VAL A 119 8.10 20.86 -5.57
CA VAL A 119 8.29 21.20 -4.14
C VAL A 119 9.60 20.61 -3.60
N VAL A 120 9.91 19.34 -3.95
CA VAL A 120 11.19 18.73 -3.57
C VAL A 120 12.37 19.45 -4.22
N MET A 121 12.23 19.89 -5.47
CA MET A 121 13.29 20.63 -6.18
C MET A 121 13.50 22.04 -5.59
N ALA A 122 12.43 22.70 -5.16
CA ALA A 122 12.50 24.02 -4.53
C ALA A 122 13.14 23.97 -3.15
N ASP A 123 12.88 22.92 -2.36
CA ASP A 123 13.47 22.75 -1.03
C ASP A 123 13.71 21.25 -0.72
N SER A 124 14.85 20.77 -1.14
CA SER A 124 15.28 19.38 -0.95
C SER A 124 15.76 19.06 0.46
N LEU A 125 15.95 20.08 1.33
CA LEU A 125 16.41 19.87 2.70
C LEU A 125 15.27 19.50 3.65
N ILE A 126 14.04 19.82 3.28
CA ILE A 126 12.86 19.48 4.09
C ILE A 126 12.51 18.00 3.91
N GLY A 127 12.75 17.18 4.93
CA GLY A 127 12.48 15.75 4.91
C GLY A 127 11.01 15.41 4.63
N GLY A 128 10.07 16.23 5.10
CA GLY A 128 8.63 16.08 4.83
C GLY A 128 8.27 16.15 3.35
N ASN A 129 8.97 16.94 2.54
CA ASN A 129 8.75 17.03 1.09
C ASN A 129 9.08 15.69 0.41
N TRP A 130 10.21 15.09 0.77
CA TRP A 130 10.59 13.75 0.28
C TRP A 130 9.64 12.67 0.74
N THR A 131 9.18 12.71 2.00
CA THR A 131 8.18 11.77 2.51
C THR A 131 6.89 11.87 1.71
N SER A 132 6.40 13.08 1.45
CA SER A 132 5.16 13.30 0.69
C SER A 132 5.29 12.84 -0.76
N ALA A 133 6.41 13.11 -1.42
CA ALA A 133 6.70 12.61 -2.77
C ALA A 133 6.81 11.08 -2.79
N GLY A 134 7.47 10.49 -1.79
CA GLY A 134 7.57 9.05 -1.64
C GLY A 134 6.23 8.36 -1.43
N LYS A 135 5.32 8.96 -0.64
CA LYS A 135 3.95 8.47 -0.49
C LYS A 135 3.19 8.47 -1.83
N ALA A 136 3.28 9.56 -2.59
CA ALA A 136 2.69 9.63 -3.93
C ALA A 136 3.24 8.53 -4.85
N LEU A 137 4.56 8.26 -4.78
CA LEU A 137 5.20 7.18 -5.52
C LEU A 137 4.63 5.80 -5.15
N VAL A 138 4.39 5.55 -3.86
CA VAL A 138 3.76 4.28 -3.40
C VAL A 138 2.31 4.18 -3.84
N PHE A 139 1.53 5.26 -3.77
CA PHE A 139 0.16 5.25 -4.27
C PHE A 139 0.10 5.01 -5.78
N PHE A 140 1.01 5.60 -6.55
CA PHE A 140 1.15 5.35 -7.99
C PHE A 140 1.46 3.87 -8.27
N GLY A 141 2.61 3.39 -7.81
CA GLY A 141 3.07 2.02 -8.08
C GLY A 141 2.17 0.96 -7.45
N GLY A 142 1.66 1.23 -6.24
CA GLY A 142 0.74 0.36 -5.52
C GLY A 142 -0.62 0.23 -6.20
N SER A 143 -1.16 1.32 -6.75
CA SER A 143 -2.40 1.26 -7.55
C SER A 143 -2.23 0.37 -8.78
N LEU A 144 -1.10 0.48 -9.51
CA LEU A 144 -0.81 -0.37 -10.65
C LEU A 144 -0.63 -1.84 -10.24
N ALA A 145 0.09 -2.10 -9.15
CA ALA A 145 0.24 -3.45 -8.61
C ALA A 145 -1.11 -4.07 -8.19
N ILE A 146 -1.98 -3.30 -7.57
CA ILE A 146 -3.34 -3.75 -7.23
C ILE A 146 -4.17 -3.96 -8.50
N ALA A 147 -4.06 -3.09 -9.53
CA ALA A 147 -4.70 -3.31 -10.82
C ALA A 147 -4.32 -4.66 -11.43
N ALA A 148 -3.03 -5.04 -11.34
CA ALA A 148 -2.52 -6.31 -11.83
C ALA A 148 -3.14 -7.54 -11.15
N THR A 149 -3.69 -7.39 -9.95
CA THR A 149 -4.37 -8.48 -9.22
C THR A 149 -5.79 -8.76 -9.72
N PHE A 150 -6.39 -7.87 -10.53
CA PHE A 150 -7.72 -8.06 -11.14
C PHE A 150 -7.62 -8.71 -12.53
N PRO A 151 -8.71 -9.34 -13.02
CA PRO A 151 -8.75 -9.88 -14.38
C PRO A 151 -8.44 -8.82 -15.45
N PRO A 152 -7.89 -9.21 -16.60
CA PRO A 152 -7.64 -8.32 -17.71
C PRO A 152 -8.91 -7.62 -18.23
N LEU A 153 -8.76 -6.42 -18.78
CA LEU A 153 -9.86 -5.68 -19.40
C LEU A 153 -10.20 -6.30 -20.76
N GLN A 154 -11.36 -6.95 -20.84
CA GLN A 154 -11.81 -7.63 -22.06
C GLN A 154 -12.17 -6.66 -23.19
N ARG A 155 -12.67 -5.46 -22.85
CA ARG A 155 -13.14 -4.42 -23.80
C ARG A 155 -12.13 -3.33 -24.10
N ALA A 156 -10.84 -3.55 -23.78
CA ALA A 156 -9.82 -2.57 -24.13
C ALA A 156 -9.63 -2.52 -25.66
N THR A 157 -9.54 -1.31 -26.21
CA THR A 157 -9.27 -1.09 -27.64
C THR A 157 -8.02 -1.86 -28.09
N PRO A 158 -8.03 -2.48 -29.30
CA PRO A 158 -6.86 -3.12 -29.84
C PRO A 158 -5.67 -2.15 -29.92
N GLY A 159 -4.46 -2.65 -29.70
CA GLY A 159 -3.24 -1.85 -29.82
C GLY A 159 -2.45 -1.70 -28.51
N GLY A 160 -1.56 -0.71 -28.49
CA GLY A 160 -0.62 -0.47 -27.37
C GLY A 160 -1.29 -0.23 -26.03
N TRP A 161 -2.43 0.48 -26.00
CA TRP A 161 -3.21 0.71 -24.80
C TRP A 161 -3.72 -0.60 -24.16
N ARG A 162 -4.23 -1.52 -24.99
CA ARG A 162 -4.68 -2.84 -24.48
C ARG A 162 -3.54 -3.63 -23.85
N ARG A 163 -2.37 -3.58 -24.48
CA ARG A 163 -1.17 -4.23 -23.95
C ARG A 163 -0.77 -3.63 -22.61
N PHE A 164 -0.68 -2.30 -22.52
CA PHE A 164 -0.40 -1.60 -21.28
C PHE A 164 -1.47 -1.88 -20.21
N ALA A 165 -2.77 -1.71 -20.52
CA ALA A 165 -3.85 -1.86 -19.56
C ALA A 165 -3.97 -3.29 -18.99
N ASN A 166 -3.42 -4.29 -19.67
CA ASN A 166 -3.42 -5.68 -19.26
C ASN A 166 -2.06 -6.20 -18.78
N GLU A 167 -1.07 -5.31 -18.69
CA GLU A 167 0.23 -5.65 -18.10
C GLU A 167 0.04 -6.09 -16.63
N THR A 168 0.76 -7.12 -16.22
CA THR A 168 0.62 -7.70 -14.88
C THR A 168 1.96 -7.72 -14.17
N ASP A 169 2.96 -8.38 -14.73
CA ASP A 169 4.23 -8.59 -14.03
C ASP A 169 5.05 -7.30 -13.94
N GLY A 170 4.99 -6.44 -14.96
CA GLY A 170 5.60 -5.11 -14.94
C GLY A 170 4.97 -4.20 -13.88
N PHE A 171 3.64 -4.25 -13.72
CA PHE A 171 2.96 -3.45 -12.70
C PHE A 171 3.25 -3.95 -11.29
N VAL A 172 3.34 -5.26 -11.08
CA VAL A 172 3.78 -5.83 -9.80
C VAL A 172 5.20 -5.40 -9.48
N SER A 173 6.12 -5.50 -10.46
CA SER A 173 7.51 -5.05 -10.26
C SER A 173 7.61 -3.55 -9.97
N LEU A 174 6.87 -2.72 -10.70
CA LEU A 174 6.86 -1.28 -10.47
C LEU A 174 6.37 -0.93 -9.07
N GLY A 175 5.26 -1.53 -8.62
CA GLY A 175 4.76 -1.34 -7.26
C GLY A 175 5.74 -1.82 -6.18
N GLN A 176 6.41 -2.95 -6.42
CA GLN A 176 7.46 -3.48 -5.56
C GLN A 176 8.61 -2.48 -5.39
N TYR A 177 9.14 -1.93 -6.49
CA TYR A 177 10.26 -0.97 -6.43
C TYR A 177 9.84 0.39 -5.87
N CYS A 178 8.62 0.86 -6.16
CA CYS A 178 8.10 2.08 -5.54
C CYS A 178 7.99 1.94 -4.01
N LEU A 179 7.49 0.80 -3.53
CA LEU A 179 7.42 0.52 -2.10
C LEU A 179 8.83 0.39 -1.49
N ALA A 180 9.75 -0.31 -2.17
CA ALA A 180 11.14 -0.45 -1.72
C ALA A 180 11.82 0.90 -1.54
N ALA A 181 11.75 1.78 -2.54
CA ALA A 181 12.33 3.11 -2.51
C ALA A 181 11.78 3.95 -1.35
N PHE A 182 10.47 3.89 -1.12
CA PHE A 182 9.83 4.61 -0.01
C PHE A 182 10.25 4.07 1.36
N LEU A 183 10.31 2.75 1.53
CA LEU A 183 10.76 2.17 2.80
C LEU A 183 12.21 2.54 3.10
N ILE A 184 13.10 2.49 2.10
CA ILE A 184 14.49 2.91 2.26
C ILE A 184 14.57 4.39 2.63
N LEU A 185 13.84 5.25 1.94
CA LEU A 185 13.76 6.68 2.26
C LEU A 185 13.30 6.90 3.71
N CYS A 186 12.18 6.29 4.11
CA CYS A 186 11.66 6.42 5.47
C CYS A 186 12.64 5.85 6.51
N GLY A 187 13.26 4.71 6.23
CA GLY A 187 14.27 4.11 7.11
C GLY A 187 15.45 5.05 7.35
N MET A 188 15.99 5.66 6.30
CA MET A 188 17.05 6.68 6.44
C MET A 188 16.57 7.90 7.26
N GLN A 189 15.34 8.33 7.05
CA GLN A 189 14.76 9.46 7.79
C GLN A 189 14.58 9.17 9.28
N HIS A 190 14.35 7.92 9.68
CA HIS A 190 14.28 7.53 11.09
C HIS A 190 15.58 7.82 11.84
N PHE A 191 16.73 7.72 11.18
CA PHE A 191 18.02 8.08 11.77
C PHE A 191 18.31 9.56 11.64
N LYS A 192 18.04 10.15 10.46
CA LYS A 192 18.31 11.58 10.20
C LYS A 192 17.47 12.52 11.07
N PHE A 193 16.20 12.15 11.31
CA PHE A 193 15.24 12.96 12.08
C PHE A 193 14.80 12.24 13.36
N LEU A 194 15.72 11.53 14.01
CA LEU A 194 15.45 10.64 15.13
C LEU A 194 14.67 11.31 16.28
N ALA A 195 15.02 12.55 16.63
CA ALA A 195 14.34 13.30 17.69
C ALA A 195 12.85 13.50 17.36
N PHE A 196 12.52 13.82 16.11
CA PHE A 196 11.14 13.97 15.67
C PHE A 196 10.42 12.62 15.63
N VAL A 197 11.04 11.58 15.06
CA VAL A 197 10.41 10.27 14.94
C VAL A 197 10.13 9.66 16.32
N ALA A 198 11.00 9.87 17.31
CA ALA A 198 10.78 9.40 18.67
C ALA A 198 9.52 10.02 19.32
N THR A 199 9.08 11.21 18.91
CA THR A 199 7.82 11.80 19.38
C THR A 199 6.57 11.09 18.86
N LEU A 200 6.69 10.27 17.84
CA LEU A 200 5.59 9.49 17.28
C LEU A 200 5.31 8.22 18.06
N VAL A 201 6.29 7.73 18.85
CA VAL A 201 6.10 6.57 19.73
C VAL A 201 5.15 6.97 20.86
N PRO A 202 4.02 6.26 21.04
CA PRO A 202 3.06 6.61 22.08
C PRO A 202 3.66 6.52 23.48
N ALA A 203 3.32 7.46 24.36
CA ALA A 203 3.85 7.49 25.73
C ALA A 203 3.50 6.25 26.56
N TRP A 204 2.40 5.55 26.21
CA TRP A 204 1.99 4.31 26.86
C TRP A 204 2.76 3.07 26.38
N PHE A 205 3.51 3.19 25.25
CA PHE A 205 4.25 2.06 24.68
C PHE A 205 5.51 1.82 25.53
N PRO A 206 5.77 0.58 25.96
CA PRO A 206 6.84 0.30 26.91
C PRO A 206 8.22 0.52 26.32
N GLY A 207 9.17 0.95 27.14
CA GLY A 207 10.58 1.10 26.77
C GLY A 207 10.96 2.48 26.29
N ASN A 208 12.10 2.57 25.61
CA ASN A 208 12.69 3.82 25.15
C ASN A 208 12.23 4.17 23.73
N ALA A 209 11.61 5.33 23.56
CA ALA A 209 11.07 5.81 22.27
C ALA A 209 12.17 5.93 21.18
N VAL A 210 13.38 6.34 21.57
CA VAL A 210 14.52 6.44 20.64
C VAL A 210 14.93 5.07 20.11
N LEU A 211 15.01 4.07 20.99
CA LEU A 211 15.34 2.69 20.58
C LEU A 211 14.26 2.11 19.66
N TRP A 212 12.98 2.33 19.97
CA TRP A 212 11.88 1.90 19.09
C TRP A 212 11.93 2.57 17.72
N SER A 213 12.26 3.86 17.69
CA SER A 213 12.40 4.59 16.41
C SER A 213 13.57 4.08 15.58
N GLN A 214 14.70 3.79 16.21
CA GLN A 214 15.85 3.18 15.53
C GLN A 214 15.54 1.77 15.04
N PHE A 215 14.89 0.95 15.87
CA PHE A 215 14.45 -0.39 15.49
C PHE A 215 13.51 -0.37 14.28
N ALA A 216 12.52 0.54 14.28
CA ALA A 216 11.63 0.75 13.14
C ALA A 216 12.42 1.17 11.89
N GLY A 217 13.40 2.07 12.04
CA GLY A 217 14.29 2.47 10.95
C GLY A 217 15.07 1.30 10.35
N VAL A 218 15.63 0.42 11.20
CA VAL A 218 16.31 -0.80 10.74
C VAL A 218 15.37 -1.72 9.98
N LEU A 219 14.15 -1.96 10.50
CA LEU A 219 13.16 -2.80 9.81
C LEU A 219 12.75 -2.23 8.46
N LEU A 220 12.52 -0.91 8.38
CA LEU A 220 12.19 -0.23 7.13
C LEU A 220 13.30 -0.41 6.09
N LEU A 221 14.56 -0.22 6.47
CA LEU A 221 15.71 -0.43 5.59
C LEU A 221 15.82 -1.90 5.17
N THR A 222 15.71 -2.83 6.12
CA THR A 222 15.81 -4.27 5.86
C THR A 222 14.72 -4.74 4.89
N PHE A 223 13.46 -4.34 5.12
CA PHE A 223 12.37 -4.74 4.24
C PHE A 223 12.43 -4.01 2.89
N GLY A 224 12.81 -2.73 2.88
CA GLY A 224 13.01 -1.99 1.65
C GLY A 224 14.09 -2.62 0.76
N VAL A 225 15.24 -2.96 1.32
CA VAL A 225 16.30 -3.69 0.63
C VAL A 225 15.85 -5.10 0.25
N GLY A 226 15.14 -5.80 1.14
CA GLY A 226 14.60 -7.13 0.88
C GLY A 226 13.65 -7.19 -0.31
N LEU A 227 12.89 -6.11 -0.56
CA LEU A 227 12.04 -5.99 -1.74
C LEU A 227 12.82 -5.90 -3.06
N LEU A 228 14.08 -5.49 -3.06
CA LEU A 228 14.88 -5.38 -4.29
C LEU A 228 15.31 -6.74 -4.84
N PHE A 229 15.30 -7.79 -4.03
CA PHE A 229 15.77 -9.11 -4.41
C PHE A 229 14.62 -10.11 -4.56
N ALA A 230 14.56 -10.79 -5.72
CA ALA A 230 13.49 -11.73 -6.03
C ALA A 230 13.32 -12.87 -4.99
N ARG A 231 14.39 -13.26 -4.30
CA ARG A 231 14.36 -14.34 -3.27
C ARG A 231 13.67 -13.91 -1.98
N THR A 232 13.74 -12.64 -1.61
CA THR A 232 13.24 -12.11 -0.33
C THR A 232 12.02 -11.22 -0.49
N ALA A 233 11.67 -10.81 -1.71
CA ALA A 233 10.64 -9.81 -1.97
C ALA A 233 9.25 -10.19 -1.41
N GLU A 234 8.87 -11.45 -1.51
CA GLU A 234 7.59 -11.95 -0.99
C GLU A 234 7.49 -11.78 0.53
N LEU A 235 8.52 -12.27 1.23
CA LEU A 235 8.60 -12.18 2.69
C LEU A 235 8.73 -10.74 3.15
N ALA A 236 9.57 -9.95 2.47
CA ALA A 236 9.74 -8.53 2.78
C ALA A 236 8.42 -7.75 2.61
N ALA A 237 7.64 -8.03 1.55
CA ALA A 237 6.33 -7.43 1.36
C ALA A 237 5.35 -7.84 2.47
N LEU A 238 5.30 -9.13 2.83
CA LEU A 238 4.44 -9.63 3.91
C LEU A 238 4.79 -8.97 5.25
N LEU A 239 6.07 -8.95 5.63
CA LEU A 239 6.53 -8.35 6.88
C LEU A 239 6.31 -6.84 6.90
N THR A 240 6.48 -6.15 5.77
CA THR A 240 6.12 -4.74 5.62
C THR A 240 4.63 -4.52 5.90
N GLY A 241 3.76 -5.34 5.32
CA GLY A 241 2.31 -5.26 5.54
C GLY A 241 1.95 -5.42 7.01
N LEU A 242 2.51 -6.42 7.68
CA LEU A 242 2.29 -6.68 9.10
C LEU A 242 2.82 -5.54 9.98
N MET A 243 4.03 -5.05 9.71
CA MET A 243 4.65 -3.95 10.45
C MET A 243 3.81 -2.67 10.35
N ILE A 244 3.44 -2.25 9.14
CA ILE A 244 2.65 -1.03 8.94
C ILE A 244 1.24 -1.19 9.52
N PHE A 245 0.65 -2.39 9.43
CA PHE A 245 -0.64 -2.68 10.07
C PHE A 245 -0.55 -2.63 11.60
N SER A 246 0.56 -3.05 12.20
CA SER A 246 0.76 -2.86 13.64
C SER A 246 0.82 -1.38 14.01
N TRP A 247 1.43 -0.53 13.17
CA TRP A 247 1.47 0.92 13.39
C TRP A 247 0.10 1.59 13.24
N PHE A 248 -0.77 1.07 12.38
CA PHE A 248 -2.17 1.49 12.32
C PHE A 248 -2.82 1.44 13.71
N TRP A 249 -2.62 0.33 14.44
CA TRP A 249 -3.20 0.12 15.77
C TRP A 249 -2.45 0.84 16.89
N ILE A 250 -1.12 0.76 16.88
CA ILE A 250 -0.27 1.19 18.00
C ILE A 250 -0.03 2.71 17.94
N VAL A 251 0.21 3.25 16.74
CA VAL A 251 0.64 4.63 16.56
C VAL A 251 -0.52 5.52 16.12
N HIS A 252 -1.18 5.18 15.02
CA HIS A 252 -2.10 6.10 14.36
C HIS A 252 -3.49 6.11 14.97
N LEU A 253 -4.09 4.95 15.27
CA LEU A 253 -5.44 4.87 15.81
C LEU A 253 -5.60 5.60 17.17
N PRO A 254 -4.69 5.48 18.14
CA PRO A 254 -4.81 6.23 19.39
C PRO A 254 -4.71 7.75 19.20
N ARG A 255 -4.04 8.20 18.14
CA ARG A 255 -3.76 9.62 17.87
C ARG A 255 -4.75 10.26 16.90
N VAL A 256 -5.67 9.51 16.31
CA VAL A 256 -6.60 10.02 15.28
C VAL A 256 -7.42 11.24 15.70
N ARG A 257 -7.63 11.41 17.01
CA ARG A 257 -8.37 12.55 17.58
C ARG A 257 -7.50 13.75 17.93
N THR A 258 -6.17 13.65 17.79
CA THR A 258 -5.24 14.68 18.25
C THR A 258 -4.89 15.68 17.16
N SER A 259 -4.94 15.27 15.90
CA SER A 259 -4.64 16.16 14.77
C SER A 259 -5.20 15.61 13.44
N VAL A 260 -5.46 16.52 12.50
CA VAL A 260 -5.79 16.18 11.08
C VAL A 260 -4.72 15.28 10.49
N SER A 261 -3.46 15.58 10.77
CA SER A 261 -2.32 14.79 10.27
C SER A 261 -2.33 13.34 10.71
N ASP A 262 -2.81 13.05 11.93
CA ASP A 262 -2.90 11.68 12.44
C ASP A 262 -4.10 10.93 11.85
N GLY A 263 -5.21 11.60 11.53
CA GLY A 263 -6.32 11.03 10.78
C GLY A 263 -5.86 10.56 9.39
N ILE A 264 -5.19 11.43 8.64
CA ILE A 264 -4.64 11.10 7.33
C ILE A 264 -3.64 9.93 7.43
N ALA A 265 -2.73 9.98 8.39
CA ALA A 265 -1.72 8.94 8.57
C ALA A 265 -2.33 7.56 8.91
N LEU A 266 -3.49 7.52 9.57
CA LEU A 266 -4.23 6.28 9.84
C LEU A 266 -4.61 5.57 8.53
N PHE A 267 -5.26 6.29 7.61
CA PHE A 267 -5.67 5.70 6.34
C PHE A 267 -4.49 5.45 5.40
N GLU A 268 -3.44 6.28 5.46
CA GLU A 268 -2.19 6.00 4.73
C GLU A 268 -1.53 4.70 5.21
N ALA A 269 -1.47 4.45 6.53
CA ALA A 269 -0.94 3.20 7.07
C ALA A 269 -1.76 2.00 6.60
N LEU A 270 -3.09 2.10 6.60
CA LEU A 270 -3.97 1.05 6.08
C LEU A 270 -3.74 0.83 4.58
N ALA A 271 -3.58 1.90 3.78
CA ALA A 271 -3.31 1.81 2.35
C ALA A 271 -1.99 1.10 2.07
N PHE A 272 -0.91 1.49 2.75
CA PHE A 272 0.43 0.93 2.53
C PHE A 272 0.51 -0.53 2.98
N SER A 273 -0.14 -0.87 4.10
CA SER A 273 -0.31 -2.26 4.52
C SER A 273 -1.06 -3.07 3.46
N GLY A 274 -2.14 -2.50 2.91
CA GLY A 274 -2.92 -3.12 1.83
C GLY A 274 -2.11 -3.36 0.56
N ILE A 275 -1.32 -2.37 0.13
CA ILE A 275 -0.40 -2.49 -1.01
C ILE A 275 0.63 -3.60 -0.75
N ALA A 276 1.23 -3.63 0.43
CA ALA A 276 2.24 -4.62 0.80
C ALA A 276 1.68 -6.05 0.81
N PHE A 277 0.49 -6.27 1.38
CA PHE A 277 -0.17 -7.58 1.32
C PHE A 277 -0.56 -8.00 -0.09
N ALA A 278 -1.10 -7.08 -0.90
CA ALA A 278 -1.43 -7.38 -2.29
C ALA A 278 -0.17 -7.73 -3.11
N LEU A 279 0.93 -7.02 -2.89
CA LEU A 279 2.24 -7.32 -3.49
C LEU A 279 2.76 -8.68 -3.05
N ALA A 280 2.75 -9.00 -1.74
CA ALA A 280 3.17 -10.30 -1.25
C ALA A 280 2.42 -11.44 -1.95
N GLY A 281 1.09 -11.34 -2.03
CA GLY A 281 0.27 -12.33 -2.71
C GLY A 281 0.53 -12.42 -4.22
N ALA A 282 0.71 -11.28 -4.90
CA ALA A 282 1.01 -11.25 -6.34
C ALA A 282 2.39 -11.83 -6.67
N LEU A 283 3.40 -11.54 -5.83
CA LEU A 283 4.75 -12.09 -5.94
C LEU A 283 4.76 -13.60 -5.75
N VAL A 284 4.04 -14.12 -4.75
CA VAL A 284 3.85 -15.57 -4.56
C VAL A 284 3.27 -16.21 -5.83
N GLN A 285 2.21 -15.61 -6.40
CA GLN A 285 1.60 -16.16 -7.61
C GLN A 285 2.52 -16.07 -8.83
N ARG A 286 3.32 -14.99 -8.98
CA ARG A 286 4.30 -14.84 -10.06
C ARG A 286 5.40 -15.90 -9.97
N LYS A 287 6.02 -16.04 -8.80
CA LYS A 287 7.11 -16.99 -8.57
C LYS A 287 6.69 -18.43 -8.90
N ARG A 288 5.43 -18.76 -8.61
CA ARG A 288 4.85 -20.07 -8.95
C ARG A 288 4.71 -20.29 -10.44
N ARG A 289 4.24 -19.28 -11.18
CA ARG A 289 4.16 -19.36 -12.65
C ARG A 289 5.54 -19.58 -13.27
N GLU A 290 6.59 -19.10 -12.63
CA GLU A 290 8.00 -19.27 -13.02
C GLU A 290 8.61 -20.60 -12.52
N GLY A 291 7.83 -21.50 -11.88
CA GLY A 291 8.29 -22.79 -11.36
C GLY A 291 9.07 -22.72 -10.04
N GLY A 292 9.06 -21.57 -9.35
CA GLY A 292 9.70 -21.39 -8.06
C GLY A 292 8.86 -21.88 -6.87
N LEU A 293 9.53 -22.30 -5.78
CA LEU A 293 8.86 -22.55 -4.50
C LEU A 293 8.68 -21.21 -3.76
N PRO A 294 7.55 -20.96 -3.06
CA PRO A 294 7.46 -19.85 -2.09
C PRO A 294 8.43 -20.13 -0.94
N TRP A 295 8.67 -19.09 -0.10
CA TRP A 295 9.49 -19.23 1.10
C TRP A 295 9.31 -20.55 1.83
#